data_8e4fc2204d0a6dea6978ebaad0cc6718
#
_entry.id   8e4fc2204d0a6dea6978ebaad0cc6718
#
_cell.length_a   1.000
_cell.length_b   1.000
_cell.length_c   1.000
_cell.angle_alpha   90.00
_cell.angle_beta   90.00
_cell.angle_gamma   90.00
#
_symmetry.space_group_name_H-M   'P 1'
#
loop_
_entity.id
_entity.type
_entity.pdbx_description
1 polymer ?
#
loop_
_entity_poly.entity_id
_entity_poly.type
_entity_poly.pdbx_seq_one_letter_code
_entity_poly.pdbx_strand_id
1 'polypeptide(L)'
;MKKKTIILVTLALMLLGVNTNAQMSEKPRVIAMTDGEIDDQCSMIRFLLHANDMEVVAIIQTNSIFQRGGWSNAGWIEKQLDAYEQVYPNLIVHDPAYPTANELRSKLFLGDQDSTHIVVDTDVIRRVPGTESMIDPTHWADTPGSDKIVETLLENDPRKVYIQAWGGGNTAAKAFQKLKTQYPSEYERAVKKAVMYNIWYKDGAGNYIETYHPDVTLLVSYYFSGTWDYGSQRYTDGFAKNYLHNGHGPLAALYPQDYISEGDSPAFLYTLGSGLRGYEDP
;
A
#
# COMPACT_ATOMS: atom_id res chain seq x y z
N MET A 1 65.71 15.11 53.46
CA MET A 1 65.42 15.13 52.00
C MET A 1 64.33 14.11 51.71
N LYS A 2 63.09 14.55 51.47
CA LYS A 2 61.91 13.63 51.13
C LYS A 2 61.75 13.61 49.62
N LYS A 3 61.94 12.43 49.01
CA LYS A 3 61.71 12.23 47.59
C LYS A 3 60.21 12.20 47.36
N LYS A 4 59.69 13.09 46.53
CA LYS A 4 58.27 13.03 46.01
C LYS A 4 58.22 12.12 44.81
N THR A 5 57.53 11.04 44.94
CA THR A 5 57.20 10.14 43.83
C THR A 5 56.01 10.73 43.08
N ILE A 6 56.17 11.09 41.80
CA ILE A 6 55.13 11.53 40.91
C ILE A 6 54.57 10.26 40.22
N ILE A 7 53.34 9.92 40.52
CA ILE A 7 52.64 8.87 39.82
C ILE A 7 51.93 9.49 38.56
N LEU A 8 52.45 9.13 37.42
CA LEU A 8 51.84 9.49 36.11
C LEU A 8 50.68 8.53 35.85
N VAL A 9 49.47 9.01 36.01
CA VAL A 9 48.26 8.22 35.62
C VAL A 9 48.01 8.48 34.14
N THR A 10 48.38 7.51 33.31
CA THR A 10 48.09 7.53 31.89
C THR A 10 46.63 7.08 31.72
N LEU A 11 45.73 8.02 31.44
CA LEU A 11 44.34 7.76 31.13
C LEU A 11 44.26 7.28 29.67
N ALA A 12 44.21 5.97 29.49
CA ALA A 12 43.90 5.37 28.16
C ALA A 12 42.41 5.58 27.86
N LEU A 13 42.07 6.58 27.05
CA LEU A 13 40.76 6.67 26.42
C LEU A 13 40.65 5.54 25.42
N MET A 14 39.98 4.45 25.80
CA MET A 14 39.43 3.51 24.84
C MET A 14 38.30 4.24 24.11
N LEU A 15 38.56 4.72 22.90
CA LEU A 15 37.57 5.05 21.92
C LEU A 15 36.89 3.73 21.50
N LEU A 16 35.86 3.32 22.24
CA LEU A 16 34.88 2.41 21.76
C LEU A 16 34.19 3.13 20.61
N GLY A 17 34.62 2.83 19.39
CA GLY A 17 33.88 3.17 18.18
C GLY A 17 32.54 2.47 18.28
N VAL A 18 31.54 3.19 18.78
CA VAL A 18 30.15 2.80 18.57
C VAL A 18 29.93 2.92 17.08
N ASN A 19 30.11 1.81 16.36
CA ASN A 19 29.53 1.67 15.01
C ASN A 19 28.03 1.75 15.18
N THR A 20 27.49 2.95 15.20
CA THR A 20 26.09 3.20 14.88
C THR A 20 25.94 2.98 13.38
N ASN A 21 26.06 1.73 12.94
CA ASN A 21 25.29 1.31 11.78
C ASN A 21 23.85 1.46 12.25
N ALA A 22 23.27 2.65 12.07
CA ALA A 22 21.85 2.77 11.95
C ALA A 22 21.50 1.77 10.83
N GLN A 23 21.02 0.59 11.20
CA GLN A 23 20.49 -0.38 10.27
C GLN A 23 19.36 0.38 9.62
N MET A 24 19.58 0.89 8.40
CA MET A 24 18.52 1.50 7.62
C MET A 24 17.44 0.44 7.58
N SER A 25 16.32 0.72 8.23
CA SER A 25 15.17 -0.18 8.22
C SER A 25 14.87 -0.46 6.75
N GLU A 26 14.95 -1.73 6.35
CA GLU A 26 14.63 -2.09 4.97
C GLU A 26 13.23 -1.57 4.67
N LYS A 27 13.10 -0.86 3.54
CA LYS A 27 11.83 -0.29 3.13
C LYS A 27 10.77 -1.39 3.01
N PRO A 28 9.54 -1.17 3.48
CA PRO A 28 8.46 -2.12 3.29
C PRO A 28 8.16 -2.27 1.79
N ARG A 29 7.95 -3.50 1.35
CA ARG A 29 7.59 -3.84 -0.03
C ARG A 29 6.07 -3.73 -0.19
N VAL A 30 5.62 -2.86 -1.08
CA VAL A 30 4.21 -2.50 -1.20
C VAL A 30 3.68 -2.78 -2.60
N ILE A 31 2.53 -3.45 -2.65
CA ILE A 31 1.68 -3.61 -3.84
C ILE A 31 0.36 -2.89 -3.52
N ALA A 32 0.05 -1.81 -4.23
CA ALA A 32 -1.22 -1.10 -4.09
C ALA A 32 -2.19 -1.56 -5.19
N MET A 33 -3.38 -2.04 -4.80
CA MET A 33 -4.46 -2.42 -5.71
C MET A 33 -5.58 -1.38 -5.60
N THR A 34 -5.84 -0.66 -6.69
CA THR A 34 -6.74 0.50 -6.75
C THR A 34 -7.82 0.31 -7.79
N ASP A 35 -9.05 0.73 -7.51
CA ASP A 35 -10.15 0.71 -8.49
C ASP A 35 -10.43 2.08 -9.11
N GLY A 36 -9.72 3.13 -8.66
CA GLY A 36 -9.77 4.46 -9.25
C GLY A 36 -10.96 5.30 -8.80
N GLU A 37 -11.62 4.95 -7.71
CA GLU A 37 -12.60 5.85 -7.09
C GLU A 37 -11.97 7.19 -6.68
N ILE A 38 -12.78 8.12 -6.26
CA ILE A 38 -12.33 9.47 -5.94
C ILE A 38 -11.35 9.50 -4.76
N ASP A 39 -11.54 8.62 -3.79
CA ASP A 39 -10.65 8.47 -2.63
C ASP A 39 -9.34 7.78 -3.00
N ASP A 40 -9.36 6.82 -3.91
CA ASP A 40 -8.15 6.27 -4.52
C ASP A 40 -7.30 7.35 -5.18
N GLN A 41 -7.94 8.22 -5.98
CA GLN A 41 -7.25 9.31 -6.68
C GLN A 41 -6.64 10.33 -5.72
N CYS A 42 -7.33 10.63 -4.61
CA CYS A 42 -6.79 11.48 -3.55
C CYS A 42 -5.63 10.79 -2.81
N SER A 43 -5.83 9.53 -2.44
CA SER A 43 -4.85 8.73 -1.70
C SER A 43 -3.58 8.47 -2.52
N MET A 44 -3.70 8.31 -3.84
CA MET A 44 -2.56 8.08 -4.72
C MET A 44 -1.59 9.27 -4.74
N ILE A 45 -2.09 10.51 -4.67
CA ILE A 45 -1.22 11.69 -4.59
C ILE A 45 -0.35 11.63 -3.33
N ARG A 46 -0.93 11.29 -2.19
CA ARG A 46 -0.19 11.11 -0.95
C ARG A 46 0.75 9.91 -1.02
N PHE A 47 0.31 8.80 -1.59
CA PHE A 47 1.14 7.60 -1.80
C PHE A 47 2.40 7.91 -2.59
N LEU A 48 2.28 8.67 -3.69
CA LEU A 48 3.41 9.10 -4.51
C LEU A 48 4.39 9.99 -3.73
N LEU A 49 3.89 10.82 -2.81
CA LEU A 49 4.72 11.65 -1.93
C LEU A 49 5.41 10.86 -0.80
N HIS A 50 5.02 9.61 -0.57
CA HIS A 50 5.68 8.66 0.35
C HIS A 50 6.44 7.55 -0.37
N ALA A 51 6.57 7.63 -1.70
CA ALA A 51 7.25 6.59 -2.48
C ALA A 51 8.74 6.44 -2.12
N ASN A 52 9.36 7.45 -1.47
CA ASN A 52 10.71 7.35 -0.92
C ASN A 52 10.79 6.49 0.35
N ASP A 53 9.70 6.30 1.08
CA ASP A 53 9.67 5.57 2.35
C ASP A 53 9.39 4.07 2.16
N MET A 54 9.04 3.64 0.95
CA MET A 54 8.68 2.26 0.61
C MET A 54 9.35 1.78 -0.67
N GLU A 55 9.41 0.47 -0.85
CA GLU A 55 9.67 -0.17 -2.14
C GLU A 55 8.34 -0.41 -2.83
N VAL A 56 7.97 0.46 -3.76
CA VAL A 56 6.78 0.27 -4.60
C VAL A 56 7.06 -0.87 -5.57
N VAL A 57 6.47 -2.03 -5.30
CA VAL A 57 6.63 -3.24 -6.13
C VAL A 57 5.68 -3.21 -7.31
N ALA A 58 4.42 -2.84 -7.07
CA ALA A 58 3.40 -2.69 -8.10
C ALA A 58 2.30 -1.71 -7.68
N ILE A 59 1.69 -1.08 -8.69
CA ILE A 59 0.40 -0.40 -8.61
C ILE A 59 -0.51 -1.14 -9.57
N ILE A 60 -1.53 -1.80 -9.04
CA ILE A 60 -2.42 -2.68 -9.80
C ILE A 60 -3.79 -2.04 -9.92
N GLN A 61 -4.22 -1.79 -11.14
CA GLN A 61 -5.58 -1.31 -11.43
C GLN A 61 -6.54 -2.48 -11.42
N THR A 62 -7.42 -2.54 -10.42
CA THR A 62 -8.41 -3.60 -10.24
C THR A 62 -9.83 -3.02 -10.32
N ASN A 63 -10.84 -3.82 -10.02
CA ASN A 63 -12.22 -3.36 -9.89
C ASN A 63 -12.74 -3.61 -8.45
N SER A 64 -13.94 -3.14 -8.15
CA SER A 64 -14.64 -3.36 -6.89
C SER A 64 -16.16 -3.26 -7.06
N ILE A 65 -16.91 -3.42 -5.98
CA ILE A 65 -18.35 -3.15 -5.98
C ILE A 65 -18.69 -1.72 -6.41
N PHE A 66 -17.81 -0.76 -6.14
CA PHE A 66 -18.04 0.65 -6.44
C PHE A 66 -17.59 1.01 -7.86
N GLN A 67 -16.63 0.26 -8.42
CA GLN A 67 -16.09 0.40 -9.76
C GLN A 67 -16.05 -0.97 -10.45
N ARG A 68 -17.22 -1.54 -10.75
CA ARG A 68 -17.36 -2.92 -11.20
C ARG A 68 -16.58 -3.27 -12.48
N GLY A 69 -16.46 -2.34 -13.40
CA GLY A 69 -15.65 -2.49 -14.62
C GLY A 69 -14.21 -2.03 -14.48
N GLY A 70 -13.82 -1.58 -13.29
CA GLY A 70 -12.55 -0.89 -13.07
C GLY A 70 -12.50 0.47 -13.77
N TRP A 71 -11.39 1.18 -13.62
CA TRP A 71 -11.21 2.51 -14.24
C TRP A 71 -9.83 2.67 -14.90
N SER A 72 -9.23 1.58 -15.35
CA SER A 72 -7.91 1.58 -15.98
C SER A 72 -7.85 2.43 -17.26
N ASN A 73 -8.96 2.54 -18.00
CA ASN A 73 -9.02 3.30 -19.25
C ASN A 73 -9.06 4.83 -19.06
N ALA A 74 -9.21 5.33 -17.84
CA ALA A 74 -9.31 6.76 -17.59
C ALA A 74 -7.97 7.51 -17.66
N GLY A 75 -6.84 6.77 -17.56
CA GLY A 75 -5.49 7.35 -17.59
C GLY A 75 -5.23 8.30 -16.42
N TRP A 76 -5.91 8.09 -15.29
CA TRP A 76 -5.83 8.98 -14.14
C TRP A 76 -4.50 8.83 -13.39
N ILE A 77 -3.97 7.59 -13.28
CA ILE A 77 -2.65 7.35 -12.66
C ILE A 77 -1.56 7.96 -13.52
N GLU A 78 -1.63 7.77 -14.84
CA GLU A 78 -0.67 8.33 -15.79
C GLU A 78 -0.60 9.86 -15.67
N LYS A 79 -1.76 10.54 -15.57
CA LYS A 79 -1.81 11.98 -15.33
C LYS A 79 -1.14 12.40 -14.03
N GLN A 80 -1.34 11.63 -12.96
CA GLN A 80 -0.68 11.89 -11.68
C GLN A 80 0.83 11.63 -11.76
N LEU A 81 1.27 10.61 -12.51
CA LEU A 81 2.68 10.36 -12.75
C LEU A 81 3.34 11.42 -13.63
N ASP A 82 2.61 11.98 -14.61
CA ASP A 82 3.09 13.12 -15.40
C ASP A 82 3.28 14.37 -14.53
N ALA A 83 2.38 14.59 -13.58
CA ALA A 83 2.49 15.68 -12.62
C ALA A 83 3.60 15.41 -11.58
N TYR A 84 3.76 14.17 -11.14
CA TYR A 84 4.86 13.74 -10.28
C TYR A 84 6.22 13.99 -10.93
N GLU A 85 6.36 13.67 -12.22
CA GLU A 85 7.59 13.94 -12.97
C GLU A 85 7.99 15.42 -12.94
N GLN A 86 7.01 16.33 -13.02
CA GLN A 86 7.25 17.76 -12.96
C GLN A 86 7.71 18.24 -11.57
N VAL A 87 7.28 17.59 -10.49
CA VAL A 87 7.69 17.93 -9.12
C VAL A 87 8.92 17.13 -8.66
N TYR A 88 9.29 16.08 -9.36
CA TYR A 88 10.41 15.20 -9.04
C TYR A 88 11.73 15.93 -8.73
N PRO A 89 12.15 16.97 -9.50
CA PRO A 89 13.37 17.73 -9.18
C PRO A 89 13.36 18.36 -7.79
N ASN A 90 12.18 18.69 -7.25
CA ASN A 90 12.06 19.21 -5.89
C ASN A 90 12.09 18.06 -4.85
N LEU A 91 11.44 16.93 -5.16
CA LEU A 91 11.39 15.79 -4.25
C LEU A 91 12.78 15.23 -3.94
N ILE A 92 13.64 15.07 -4.95
CA ILE A 92 15.02 14.55 -4.77
C ILE A 92 15.93 15.48 -3.98
N VAL A 93 15.57 16.75 -3.81
CA VAL A 93 16.28 17.66 -2.92
C VAL A 93 16.01 17.34 -1.44
N HIS A 94 14.79 16.86 -1.16
CA HIS A 94 14.41 16.43 0.19
C HIS A 94 14.93 15.03 0.51
N ASP A 95 14.79 14.10 -0.44
CA ASP A 95 15.30 12.74 -0.30
C ASP A 95 15.67 12.15 -1.69
N PRO A 96 16.96 11.83 -1.93
CA PRO A 96 17.39 11.21 -3.18
C PRO A 96 16.81 9.79 -3.41
N ALA A 97 16.15 9.21 -2.43
CA ALA A 97 15.52 7.90 -2.52
C ALA A 97 14.14 7.90 -3.19
N TYR A 98 13.63 9.06 -3.63
CA TYR A 98 12.42 9.10 -4.44
C TYR A 98 12.63 8.38 -5.78
N PRO A 99 11.74 7.44 -6.15
CA PRO A 99 11.80 6.82 -7.47
C PRO A 99 11.45 7.83 -8.58
N THR A 100 12.01 7.64 -9.76
CA THR A 100 11.61 8.43 -10.93
C THR A 100 10.18 8.07 -11.37
N ALA A 101 9.53 8.99 -12.10
CA ALA A 101 8.22 8.72 -12.70
C ALA A 101 8.26 7.50 -13.65
N ASN A 102 9.36 7.28 -14.37
CA ASN A 102 9.50 6.12 -15.26
C ASN A 102 9.61 4.80 -14.50
N GLU A 103 10.30 4.78 -13.35
CA GLU A 103 10.32 3.62 -12.47
C GLU A 103 8.91 3.32 -11.97
N LEU A 104 8.15 4.31 -11.54
CA LEU A 104 6.75 4.13 -11.10
C LEU A 104 5.84 3.69 -12.26
N ARG A 105 5.97 4.27 -13.46
CA ARG A 105 5.23 3.82 -14.66
C ARG A 105 5.50 2.36 -14.98
N SER A 106 6.73 1.88 -14.80
CA SER A 106 7.08 0.47 -15.02
C SER A 106 6.44 -0.48 -13.99
N LYS A 107 5.84 0.05 -12.92
CA LYS A 107 5.15 -0.71 -11.87
C LYS A 107 3.63 -0.73 -12.02
N LEU A 108 3.09 -0.15 -13.10
CA LEU A 108 1.66 -0.21 -13.38
C LEU A 108 1.29 -1.55 -14.02
N PHE A 109 0.32 -2.23 -13.43
CA PHE A 109 -0.19 -3.51 -13.93
C PHE A 109 -1.72 -3.48 -13.98
N LEU A 110 -2.27 -4.19 -14.95
CA LEU A 110 -3.71 -4.42 -15.03
C LEU A 110 -4.06 -5.64 -14.18
N GLY A 111 -4.98 -5.46 -13.25
CA GLY A 111 -5.61 -6.50 -12.46
C GLY A 111 -6.96 -6.92 -13.05
N ASP A 112 -7.81 -7.48 -12.23
CA ASP A 112 -9.15 -7.90 -12.66
C ASP A 112 -10.04 -6.70 -12.98
N GLN A 113 -10.75 -6.76 -14.11
CA GLN A 113 -11.69 -5.74 -14.58
C GLN A 113 -13.06 -6.38 -14.92
N ASP A 114 -13.23 -7.68 -14.69
CA ASP A 114 -14.47 -8.36 -15.01
C ASP A 114 -15.53 -8.12 -13.92
N SER A 115 -16.59 -7.40 -14.28
CA SER A 115 -17.68 -7.09 -13.35
C SER A 115 -18.42 -8.31 -12.81
N THR A 116 -18.33 -9.45 -13.49
CA THR A 116 -18.93 -10.72 -13.06
C THR A 116 -18.16 -11.39 -11.93
N HIS A 117 -16.91 -10.99 -11.72
CA HIS A 117 -16.07 -11.47 -10.62
C HIS A 117 -16.33 -10.74 -9.29
N ILE A 118 -17.17 -9.71 -9.30
CA ILE A 118 -17.60 -9.00 -8.08
C ILE A 118 -18.84 -9.69 -7.53
N VAL A 119 -18.63 -10.57 -6.57
CA VAL A 119 -19.69 -11.27 -5.84
C VAL A 119 -19.88 -10.57 -4.50
N VAL A 120 -20.89 -9.72 -4.41
CA VAL A 120 -21.20 -8.99 -3.19
C VAL A 120 -22.68 -9.03 -2.94
N ASP A 121 -23.07 -9.51 -1.77
CA ASP A 121 -24.38 -9.19 -1.20
C ASP A 121 -24.33 -7.75 -0.65
N THR A 122 -25.41 -7.01 -0.75
CA THR A 122 -25.51 -5.58 -0.42
C THR A 122 -25.11 -5.24 1.03
N ASP A 123 -24.99 -6.23 1.89
CA ASP A 123 -24.59 -6.10 3.30
C ASP A 123 -23.08 -6.33 3.55
N VAL A 124 -22.26 -6.60 2.54
CA VAL A 124 -20.83 -6.93 2.68
C VAL A 124 -19.99 -5.74 3.15
N ILE A 125 -20.46 -4.53 2.96
CA ILE A 125 -19.85 -3.32 3.57
C ILE A 125 -19.84 -3.42 5.11
N ARG A 126 -20.72 -4.22 5.66
CA ARG A 126 -20.70 -4.63 7.07
C ARG A 126 -20.46 -6.12 7.07
N ARG A 127 -19.27 -6.54 7.50
CA ARG A 127 -19.03 -7.95 7.78
C ARG A 127 -20.08 -8.43 8.78
N VAL A 128 -21.19 -8.91 8.27
CA VAL A 128 -22.17 -9.65 9.06
C VAL A 128 -21.71 -11.10 8.99
N PRO A 129 -21.26 -11.71 10.11
CA PRO A 129 -20.91 -13.11 10.14
C PRO A 129 -22.07 -13.94 9.60
N GLY A 130 -21.82 -14.76 8.57
CA GLY A 130 -22.83 -15.61 7.94
C GLY A 130 -23.51 -15.06 6.68
N THR A 131 -23.19 -13.86 6.21
CA THR A 131 -23.57 -13.37 4.86
C THR A 131 -22.37 -13.60 3.94
N GLU A 132 -22.27 -14.79 3.39
CA GLU A 132 -21.03 -15.27 2.78
C GLU A 132 -21.12 -15.14 1.26
N SER A 133 -21.00 -13.93 0.75
CA SER A 133 -20.60 -13.75 -0.64
C SER A 133 -19.12 -14.11 -0.76
N MET A 134 -18.84 -15.18 -1.49
CA MET A 134 -17.48 -15.65 -1.71
C MET A 134 -17.26 -15.80 -3.20
N ILE A 135 -16.14 -15.25 -3.68
CA ILE A 135 -15.73 -15.47 -5.08
C ILE A 135 -15.15 -16.88 -5.25
N ASP A 136 -15.15 -17.35 -6.49
CA ASP A 136 -14.41 -18.55 -6.90
C ASP A 136 -13.46 -18.22 -8.07
N PRO A 137 -12.19 -17.91 -7.80
CA PRO A 137 -11.22 -17.54 -8.84
C PRO A 137 -10.63 -18.74 -9.59
N THR A 138 -11.13 -19.97 -9.36
CA THR A 138 -10.53 -21.20 -9.91
C THR A 138 -10.41 -21.16 -11.43
N HIS A 139 -11.44 -20.67 -12.10
CA HIS A 139 -11.54 -20.66 -13.57
C HIS A 139 -11.28 -19.28 -14.20
N TRP A 140 -10.92 -18.29 -13.41
CA TRP A 140 -10.60 -16.96 -13.95
C TRP A 140 -9.29 -16.96 -14.70
N ALA A 141 -9.20 -16.12 -15.71
CA ALA A 141 -7.94 -15.85 -16.38
C ALA A 141 -6.95 -15.18 -15.43
N ASP A 142 -5.68 -15.47 -15.61
CA ASP A 142 -4.61 -14.73 -14.95
C ASP A 142 -4.53 -13.32 -15.55
N THR A 143 -4.18 -12.35 -14.73
CA THR A 143 -3.93 -10.96 -15.16
C THR A 143 -2.48 -10.57 -14.91
N PRO A 144 -1.94 -9.57 -15.62
CA PRO A 144 -0.60 -9.07 -15.31
C PRO A 144 -0.41 -8.71 -13.82
N GLY A 145 -1.46 -8.19 -13.18
CA GLY A 145 -1.46 -7.87 -11.75
C GLY A 145 -1.39 -9.12 -10.87
N SER A 146 -2.21 -10.14 -11.14
CA SER A 146 -2.15 -11.40 -10.37
C SER A 146 -0.82 -12.12 -10.56
N ASP A 147 -0.26 -12.09 -11.77
CA ASP A 147 1.04 -12.67 -12.06
C ASP A 147 2.17 -11.94 -11.33
N LYS A 148 2.09 -10.61 -11.26
CA LYS A 148 3.07 -9.81 -10.52
C LYS A 148 3.06 -10.10 -9.03
N ILE A 149 1.88 -10.32 -8.44
CA ILE A 149 1.77 -10.75 -7.03
C ILE A 149 2.45 -12.12 -6.84
N VAL A 150 2.15 -13.10 -7.71
CA VAL A 150 2.75 -14.44 -7.68
C VAL A 150 4.27 -14.35 -7.79
N GLU A 151 4.79 -13.67 -8.81
CA GLU A 151 6.22 -13.45 -9.01
C GLU A 151 6.89 -12.90 -7.75
N THR A 152 6.34 -11.83 -7.19
CA THR A 152 6.88 -11.15 -6.01
C THR A 152 6.92 -12.06 -4.77
N LEU A 153 5.87 -12.87 -4.57
CA LEU A 153 5.83 -13.80 -3.45
C LEU A 153 6.76 -15.02 -3.64
N LEU A 154 7.08 -15.39 -4.87
CA LEU A 154 8.03 -16.46 -5.19
C LEU A 154 9.49 -16.02 -5.08
N GLU A 155 9.79 -14.73 -5.13
CA GLU A 155 11.17 -14.23 -4.97
C GLU A 155 11.85 -14.78 -3.71
N ASN A 156 13.18 -14.92 -3.78
CA ASN A 156 13.98 -15.32 -2.61
C ASN A 156 14.32 -14.11 -1.71
N ASP A 157 13.34 -13.26 -1.47
CA ASP A 157 13.40 -12.14 -0.54
C ASP A 157 12.52 -12.49 0.67
N PRO A 158 13.06 -12.52 1.91
CA PRO A 158 12.33 -12.91 3.10
C PRO A 158 11.42 -11.80 3.63
N ARG A 159 11.54 -10.57 3.14
CA ARG A 159 10.74 -9.44 3.61
C ARG A 159 9.25 -9.66 3.36
N LYS A 160 8.44 -9.10 4.24
CA LYS A 160 6.99 -9.06 4.03
C LYS A 160 6.65 -8.25 2.79
N VAL A 161 5.58 -8.65 2.12
CA VAL A 161 4.96 -7.94 1.00
C VAL A 161 3.59 -7.49 1.46
N TYR A 162 3.40 -6.17 1.55
CA TYR A 162 2.14 -5.55 1.93
C TYR A 162 1.29 -5.36 0.69
N ILE A 163 0.28 -6.21 0.53
CA ILE A 163 -0.70 -6.17 -0.55
C ILE A 163 -1.89 -5.37 -0.05
N GLN A 164 -2.07 -4.18 -0.57
CA GLN A 164 -3.08 -3.24 -0.11
C GLN A 164 -4.26 -3.23 -1.07
N ALA A 165 -5.43 -3.62 -0.59
CA ALA A 165 -6.67 -3.55 -1.35
C ALA A 165 -7.38 -2.23 -1.01
N TRP A 166 -7.17 -1.23 -1.85
CA TRP A 166 -7.91 0.03 -1.86
C TRP A 166 -9.26 -0.19 -2.55
N GLY A 167 -9.26 -0.89 -3.69
CA GLY A 167 -10.44 -1.46 -4.34
C GLY A 167 -10.74 -2.88 -3.89
N GLY A 168 -11.13 -3.75 -4.84
CA GLY A 168 -11.38 -5.16 -4.59
C GLY A 168 -10.11 -5.99 -4.36
N GLY A 169 -10.28 -7.13 -3.71
CA GLY A 169 -9.21 -8.10 -3.43
C GLY A 169 -9.12 -9.25 -4.44
N ASN A 170 -10.02 -9.29 -5.44
CA ASN A 170 -10.16 -10.38 -6.40
C ASN A 170 -8.87 -10.73 -7.16
N THR A 171 -8.09 -9.74 -7.56
CA THR A 171 -6.78 -9.94 -8.20
C THR A 171 -5.79 -10.69 -7.29
N ALA A 172 -5.76 -10.35 -5.99
CA ALA A 172 -4.93 -11.05 -5.02
C ALA A 172 -5.47 -12.45 -4.73
N ALA A 173 -6.79 -12.64 -4.64
CA ALA A 173 -7.41 -13.96 -4.48
C ALA A 173 -7.03 -14.89 -5.63
N LYS A 174 -7.04 -14.39 -6.89
CA LYS A 174 -6.55 -15.15 -8.06
C LYS A 174 -5.08 -15.50 -7.94
N ALA A 175 -4.24 -14.57 -7.48
CA ALA A 175 -2.82 -14.83 -7.26
C ALA A 175 -2.59 -15.93 -6.22
N PHE A 176 -3.29 -15.90 -5.08
CA PHE A 176 -3.17 -16.95 -4.05
C PHE A 176 -3.68 -18.30 -4.54
N GLN A 177 -4.78 -18.32 -5.30
CA GLN A 177 -5.29 -19.53 -5.94
C GLN A 177 -4.24 -20.12 -6.90
N LYS A 178 -3.62 -19.30 -7.74
CA LYS A 178 -2.55 -19.72 -8.65
C LYS A 178 -1.34 -20.26 -7.90
N LEU A 179 -0.89 -19.57 -6.84
CA LEU A 179 0.22 -20.07 -6.00
C LEU A 179 -0.08 -21.46 -5.45
N LYS A 180 -1.29 -21.68 -4.92
CA LYS A 180 -1.67 -22.96 -4.32
C LYS A 180 -1.72 -24.10 -5.33
N THR A 181 -2.16 -23.81 -6.55
CA THR A 181 -2.37 -24.85 -7.58
C THR A 181 -1.17 -25.09 -8.46
N GLN A 182 -0.43 -24.05 -8.83
CA GLN A 182 0.69 -24.16 -9.77
C GLN A 182 2.06 -24.23 -9.08
N TYR A 183 2.16 -23.74 -7.83
CA TYR A 183 3.40 -23.70 -7.05
C TYR A 183 3.23 -24.33 -5.66
N PRO A 184 2.68 -25.55 -5.54
CA PRO A 184 2.32 -26.14 -4.25
C PRO A 184 3.52 -26.33 -3.31
N SER A 185 4.72 -26.58 -3.85
CA SER A 185 5.95 -26.70 -3.06
C SER A 185 6.42 -25.38 -2.44
N GLU A 186 6.11 -24.25 -3.09
CA GLU A 186 6.52 -22.92 -2.65
C GLU A 186 5.43 -22.20 -1.87
N TYR A 187 4.19 -22.70 -1.93
CA TYR A 187 3.00 -22.03 -1.43
C TYR A 187 3.14 -21.54 0.02
N GLU A 188 3.50 -22.44 0.94
CA GLU A 188 3.62 -22.12 2.36
C GLU A 188 4.65 -21.01 2.61
N ARG A 189 5.79 -21.06 1.94
CA ARG A 189 6.83 -20.03 2.03
C ARG A 189 6.34 -18.69 1.47
N ALA A 190 5.67 -18.73 0.33
CA ALA A 190 5.19 -17.55 -0.37
C ALA A 190 4.11 -16.82 0.42
N VAL A 191 3.07 -17.52 0.88
CA VAL A 191 1.94 -16.89 1.59
C VAL A 191 2.33 -16.33 2.96
N LYS A 192 3.31 -16.93 3.63
CA LYS A 192 3.84 -16.38 4.89
C LYS A 192 4.48 -15.00 4.76
N LYS A 193 4.86 -14.59 3.55
CA LYS A 193 5.37 -13.24 3.29
C LYS A 193 4.24 -12.22 3.07
N ALA A 194 3.06 -12.69 2.68
CA ALA A 194 1.96 -11.81 2.35
C ALA A 194 1.30 -11.24 3.61
N VAL A 195 1.13 -9.93 3.60
CA VAL A 195 0.28 -9.19 4.53
C VAL A 195 -0.72 -8.43 3.67
N MET A 196 -1.96 -8.88 3.64
CA MET A 196 -3.01 -8.22 2.86
C MET A 196 -3.77 -7.26 3.75
N TYR A 197 -3.72 -5.97 3.41
CA TYR A 197 -4.44 -4.90 4.11
C TYR A 197 -5.63 -4.45 3.27
N ASN A 198 -6.83 -4.60 3.79
CA ASN A 198 -8.07 -4.27 3.09
C ASN A 198 -8.72 -3.02 3.69
N ILE A 199 -8.99 -2.03 2.83
CA ILE A 199 -9.94 -0.98 3.16
C ILE A 199 -11.33 -1.53 2.85
N TRP A 200 -11.95 -2.14 3.85
CA TRP A 200 -13.12 -2.96 3.74
C TRP A 200 -12.96 -4.19 2.82
N TYR A 201 -13.97 -5.05 2.82
CA TYR A 201 -14.12 -6.07 1.77
C TYR A 201 -15.05 -5.51 0.70
N LYS A 202 -14.48 -5.02 -0.39
CA LYS A 202 -15.19 -4.40 -1.52
C LYS A 202 -15.59 -5.43 -2.59
N ASP A 203 -15.43 -6.72 -2.28
CA ASP A 203 -15.84 -7.89 -3.05
C ASP A 203 -15.84 -9.15 -2.16
N GLY A 204 -16.09 -10.33 -2.71
CA GLY A 204 -16.06 -11.60 -1.97
C GLY A 204 -14.66 -12.20 -1.76
N ALA A 205 -13.59 -11.47 -2.06
CA ALA A 205 -12.22 -11.99 -1.97
C ALA A 205 -11.75 -12.21 -0.54
N GLY A 206 -12.11 -11.33 0.38
CA GLY A 206 -11.72 -11.47 1.78
C GLY A 206 -12.19 -12.80 2.37
N ASN A 207 -13.45 -13.15 2.19
CA ASN A 207 -14.02 -14.42 2.65
C ASN A 207 -13.36 -15.63 1.98
N TYR A 208 -13.04 -15.53 0.68
CA TYR A 208 -12.31 -16.56 -0.03
C TYR A 208 -10.91 -16.79 0.55
N ILE A 209 -10.17 -15.70 0.79
CA ILE A 209 -8.80 -15.77 1.31
C ILE A 209 -8.82 -16.33 2.75
N GLU A 210 -9.70 -15.84 3.62
CA GLU A 210 -9.84 -16.37 4.97
C GLU A 210 -10.12 -17.88 4.99
N THR A 211 -10.93 -18.36 4.05
CA THR A 211 -11.36 -19.77 4.00
C THR A 211 -10.30 -20.68 3.38
N TYR A 212 -9.70 -20.27 2.27
CA TYR A 212 -8.84 -21.16 1.47
C TYR A 212 -7.35 -20.86 1.60
N HIS A 213 -6.98 -19.71 2.16
CA HIS A 213 -5.60 -19.25 2.35
C HIS A 213 -5.35 -18.71 3.76
N PRO A 214 -5.68 -19.49 4.83
CA PRO A 214 -5.65 -19.01 6.22
C PRO A 214 -4.25 -18.63 6.72
N ASP A 215 -3.19 -18.99 5.99
CA ASP A 215 -1.80 -18.63 6.30
C ASP A 215 -1.42 -17.21 5.81
N VAL A 216 -2.27 -16.56 5.02
CA VAL A 216 -2.12 -15.16 4.65
C VAL A 216 -2.49 -14.29 5.85
N THR A 217 -1.60 -13.39 6.24
CA THR A 217 -1.97 -12.37 7.24
C THR A 217 -2.96 -11.40 6.62
N LEU A 218 -4.20 -11.40 7.10
CA LEU A 218 -5.28 -10.59 6.57
C LEU A 218 -5.67 -9.52 7.61
N LEU A 219 -5.52 -8.26 7.23
CA LEU A 219 -5.89 -7.08 8.02
C LEU A 219 -7.07 -6.39 7.33
N VAL A 220 -8.02 -5.91 8.11
CA VAL A 220 -9.21 -5.22 7.58
C VAL A 220 -9.46 -3.96 8.37
N SER A 221 -9.49 -2.81 7.70
CA SER A 221 -9.85 -1.53 8.30
C SER A 221 -11.32 -1.20 8.03
N TYR A 222 -12.09 -1.06 9.11
CA TYR A 222 -13.50 -0.63 9.06
C TYR A 222 -13.69 0.80 9.59
N TYR A 223 -12.65 1.39 10.18
CA TYR A 223 -12.74 2.64 10.93
C TYR A 223 -12.00 3.79 10.25
N PHE A 224 -11.60 3.62 8.98
CA PHE A 224 -10.85 4.64 8.25
C PHE A 224 -11.59 5.99 8.21
N SER A 225 -12.93 5.98 8.14
CA SER A 225 -13.74 7.19 8.16
C SER A 225 -13.59 7.99 9.45
N GLY A 226 -13.44 7.32 10.59
CA GLY A 226 -13.20 7.97 11.87
C GLY A 226 -11.80 8.56 12.00
N THR A 227 -10.81 7.91 11.41
CA THR A 227 -9.40 8.34 11.46
C THR A 227 -9.14 9.54 10.55
N TRP A 228 -9.73 9.56 9.36
CA TRP A 228 -9.45 10.51 8.29
C TRP A 228 -10.58 11.50 8.04
N ASP A 229 -11.62 11.46 8.88
CA ASP A 229 -12.83 12.27 8.72
C ASP A 229 -13.47 12.12 7.33
N TYR A 230 -13.30 10.93 6.73
CA TYR A 230 -13.77 10.60 5.40
C TYR A 230 -15.28 10.84 5.28
N GLY A 231 -15.68 11.62 4.27
CA GLY A 231 -17.07 11.95 4.01
C GLY A 231 -17.75 12.85 5.05
N SER A 232 -17.03 13.34 6.06
CA SER A 232 -17.63 14.17 7.11
C SER A 232 -17.94 15.59 6.68
N GLN A 233 -17.41 16.04 5.56
CA GLN A 233 -17.51 17.42 5.07
C GLN A 233 -17.06 18.50 6.08
N ARG A 234 -16.45 18.16 7.20
CA ARG A 234 -15.99 19.15 8.20
C ARG A 234 -14.97 20.11 7.64
N TYR A 235 -14.29 19.72 6.56
CA TYR A 235 -13.27 20.51 5.87
C TYR A 235 -13.76 20.99 4.50
N THR A 236 -15.08 21.12 4.30
CA THR A 236 -15.67 21.63 3.06
C THR A 236 -15.33 23.09 2.77
N ASP A 237 -14.72 23.78 3.72
CA ASP A 237 -14.37 25.20 3.61
C ASP A 237 -13.20 25.45 2.63
N GLY A 238 -13.05 24.59 1.63
CA GLY A 238 -12.05 24.74 0.58
C GLY A 238 -10.64 24.41 1.03
N PHE A 239 -10.46 23.43 1.95
CA PHE A 239 -9.13 23.01 2.40
C PHE A 239 -8.25 22.64 1.21
N ALA A 240 -8.68 21.72 0.35
CA ALA A 240 -7.91 21.32 -0.81
C ALA A 240 -7.66 22.50 -1.76
N LYS A 241 -8.65 23.33 -2.00
CA LYS A 241 -8.50 24.53 -2.83
C LYS A 241 -7.49 25.52 -2.25
N ASN A 242 -7.52 25.74 -0.94
CA ASN A 242 -6.68 26.75 -0.30
C ASN A 242 -5.27 26.25 0.01
N TYR A 243 -5.10 24.95 0.32
CA TYR A 243 -3.85 24.39 0.83
C TYR A 243 -3.21 23.34 -0.07
N LEU A 244 -3.91 22.85 -1.10
CA LEU A 244 -3.36 21.87 -2.05
C LEU A 244 -3.35 22.43 -3.49
N HIS A 245 -4.49 22.89 -4.02
CA HIS A 245 -4.59 23.25 -5.43
C HIS A 245 -3.76 24.47 -5.81
N ASN A 246 -3.70 25.47 -4.94
CA ASN A 246 -3.13 26.78 -5.27
C ASN A 246 -1.68 26.90 -4.76
N GLY A 247 -0.72 27.02 -5.66
CA GLY A 247 0.68 27.33 -5.34
C GLY A 247 1.52 26.15 -4.83
N HIS A 248 0.99 24.91 -4.86
CA HIS A 248 1.68 23.71 -4.35
C HIS A 248 2.10 22.74 -5.46
N GLY A 249 2.12 23.20 -6.70
CA GLY A 249 2.62 22.46 -7.85
C GLY A 249 1.56 21.60 -8.56
N PRO A 250 1.95 20.99 -9.70
CA PRO A 250 1.01 20.30 -10.58
C PRO A 250 0.42 19.03 -9.98
N LEU A 251 1.16 18.32 -9.11
CA LEU A 251 0.64 17.09 -8.49
C LEU A 251 -0.49 17.42 -7.50
N ALA A 252 -0.30 18.42 -6.65
CA ALA A 252 -1.32 18.86 -5.71
C ALA A 252 -2.55 19.46 -6.42
N ALA A 253 -2.35 20.10 -7.57
CA ALA A 253 -3.44 20.65 -8.39
C ALA A 253 -4.39 19.56 -8.95
N LEU A 254 -3.94 18.31 -9.01
CA LEU A 254 -4.75 17.16 -9.44
C LEU A 254 -5.59 16.54 -8.31
N TYR A 255 -5.49 17.05 -7.09
CA TYR A 255 -6.29 16.52 -5.99
C TYR A 255 -7.79 16.75 -6.31
N PRO A 256 -8.60 15.67 -6.46
CA PRO A 256 -9.88 15.78 -7.16
C PRO A 256 -11.01 16.39 -6.33
N GLN A 257 -10.83 16.56 -5.01
CA GLN A 257 -11.84 17.05 -4.09
C GLN A 257 -11.45 18.38 -3.42
N ASP A 258 -12.44 19.19 -3.10
CA ASP A 258 -12.23 20.40 -2.28
C ASP A 258 -12.06 20.09 -0.78
N TYR A 259 -12.35 18.87 -0.37
CA TYR A 259 -12.20 18.33 0.98
C TYR A 259 -11.34 17.08 0.98
N ILE A 260 -10.86 16.67 2.14
CA ILE A 260 -10.05 15.46 2.26
C ILE A 260 -10.93 14.23 2.02
N SER A 261 -10.55 13.43 1.02
CA SER A 261 -11.19 12.17 0.68
C SER A 261 -10.12 11.12 0.41
N GLU A 262 -9.40 10.72 1.47
CA GLU A 262 -8.27 9.80 1.37
C GLU A 262 -8.60 8.48 2.09
N GLY A 263 -9.70 7.83 1.68
CA GLY A 263 -10.18 6.60 2.31
C GLY A 263 -9.15 5.47 2.30
N ASP A 264 -8.23 5.46 1.34
CA ASP A 264 -7.27 4.39 1.16
C ASP A 264 -5.88 4.70 1.74
N SER A 265 -5.63 5.96 2.14
CA SER A 265 -4.35 6.35 2.75
C SER A 265 -3.97 5.53 3.99
N PRO A 266 -4.88 5.08 4.86
CA PRO A 266 -4.53 4.22 5.98
C PRO A 266 -3.77 2.96 5.58
N ALA A 267 -4.03 2.39 4.39
CA ALA A 267 -3.41 1.15 3.94
C ALA A 267 -1.87 1.26 3.81
N PHE A 268 -1.36 2.32 3.19
CA PHE A 268 0.10 2.47 3.08
C PHE A 268 0.70 3.15 4.31
N LEU A 269 -0.03 4.04 4.98
CA LEU A 269 0.45 4.66 6.21
C LEU A 269 0.61 3.64 7.34
N TYR A 270 -0.16 2.54 7.33
CA TYR A 270 0.06 1.40 8.22
C TYR A 270 1.45 0.78 8.02
N THR A 271 1.96 0.72 6.80
CA THR A 271 3.26 0.12 6.48
C THR A 271 4.44 1.01 6.86
N LEU A 272 4.21 2.31 6.96
CA LEU A 272 5.22 3.30 7.29
C LEU A 272 5.35 3.44 8.81
N GLY A 273 6.48 3.97 9.27
CA GLY A 273 6.72 4.28 10.68
C GLY A 273 5.90 5.49 11.20
N SER A 274 4.71 5.70 10.67
CA SER A 274 3.84 6.87 10.94
C SER A 274 3.13 6.84 12.29
N GLY A 275 3.23 5.73 13.03
CA GLY A 275 2.51 5.54 14.30
C GLY A 275 1.08 5.00 14.16
N LEU A 276 0.55 4.85 12.94
CA LEU A 276 -0.79 4.29 12.74
C LEU A 276 -0.90 2.83 13.16
N ARG A 277 0.19 2.07 13.16
CA ARG A 277 0.21 0.70 13.70
C ARG A 277 -0.20 0.63 15.17
N GLY A 278 0.07 1.66 15.94
CA GLY A 278 -0.31 1.73 17.34
C GLY A 278 -1.81 1.93 17.59
N TYR A 279 -2.59 2.24 16.55
CA TYR A 279 -4.05 2.36 16.66
C TYR A 279 -4.79 1.06 16.37
N GLU A 280 -4.15 0.11 15.67
CA GLU A 280 -4.77 -1.14 15.25
C GLU A 280 -4.28 -2.36 16.05
N ASP A 281 -3.17 -2.21 16.76
CA ASP A 281 -2.67 -3.20 17.73
C ASP A 281 -3.06 -2.76 19.16
N PRO A 282 -4.09 -3.37 19.77
CA PRO A 282 -4.47 -3.11 21.16
C PRO A 282 -3.43 -3.60 22.16
#